data_f39c0c96fcf53e0c2cae8ae5b73ee4d6
#
_entry.id   f39c0c96fcf53e0c2cae8ae5b73ee4d6
#
_cell.length_a   1.000
_cell.length_b   1.000
_cell.length_c   1.000
_cell.angle_alpha   90.00
_cell.angle_beta   90.00
_cell.angle_gamma   90.00
#
_symmetry.space_group_name_H-M   'P 1'
#
loop_
_entity.id
_entity.type
_entity.pdbx_description
1 polymer ?
#
loop_
_entity_poly.entity_id
_entity_poly.type
_entity_poly.pdbx_seq_one_letter_code
_entity_poly.pdbx_strand_id
1 'polypeptide(L)'
;MKAIYTNYFKKKDNIDPVLKALENVPIFEHLTEKELSEVARLTHERTYKKDEHVFKKQAPAEGMYVILDGGVEIFDSDSETIFASLDSGDFFGELALLDEEPRSAAAIATMPARLIGFFRTDLLTLIKRYPELGNKVLLNLSRVLGERLRKTNQELARPTQ
;
A
#
# COMPACT_ATOMS: atom_id res chain seq x y z
N MET A 1 -39.99 -24.88 -10.99
CA MET A 1 -39.95 -23.78 -10.02
C MET A 1 -38.84 -23.93 -8.96
N LYS A 2 -37.63 -24.36 -9.35
CA LYS A 2 -36.45 -24.47 -8.41
C LYS A 2 -35.25 -23.60 -8.80
N ALA A 3 -35.33 -22.80 -9.87
CA ALA A 3 -34.18 -22.06 -10.40
C ALA A 3 -34.12 -20.56 -9.99
N ILE A 4 -35.15 -20.04 -9.30
CA ILE A 4 -35.24 -18.60 -8.98
C ILE A 4 -34.68 -18.29 -7.57
N TYR A 5 -34.57 -19.27 -6.68
CA TYR A 5 -34.12 -19.06 -5.30
C TYR A 5 -32.63 -19.27 -5.09
N THR A 6 -31.91 -19.86 -6.03
CA THR A 6 -30.47 -20.20 -5.84
C THR A 6 -29.54 -19.03 -6.08
N ASN A 7 -29.98 -17.97 -6.72
CA ASN A 7 -29.10 -16.80 -7.02
C ASN A 7 -29.19 -15.64 -6.01
N TYR A 8 -30.16 -15.67 -5.10
CA TYR A 8 -30.32 -14.58 -4.11
C TYR A 8 -29.40 -14.72 -2.90
N PHE A 9 -28.92 -15.92 -2.60
CA PHE A 9 -28.05 -16.18 -1.44
C PHE A 9 -26.55 -16.29 -1.76
N LYS A 10 -26.14 -16.24 -3.03
CA LYS A 10 -24.72 -16.27 -3.44
C LYS A 10 -24.03 -14.91 -3.48
N LYS A 11 -24.71 -13.83 -3.05
CA LYS A 11 -24.18 -12.47 -3.13
C LYS A 11 -23.53 -11.95 -1.84
N LYS A 12 -23.27 -12.80 -0.84
CA LYS A 12 -22.80 -12.39 0.48
C LYS A 12 -21.33 -12.68 0.79
N ASP A 13 -20.59 -13.37 -0.08
CA ASP A 13 -19.18 -13.74 0.20
C ASP A 13 -18.18 -13.27 -0.87
N ASN A 14 -18.56 -12.36 -1.73
CA ASN A 14 -17.61 -11.76 -2.68
C ASN A 14 -17.20 -10.37 -2.19
N ILE A 15 -16.51 -10.34 -1.04
CA ILE A 15 -15.81 -9.13 -0.59
C ILE A 15 -14.74 -8.85 -1.63
N ASP A 16 -14.79 -7.65 -2.22
CA ASP A 16 -13.78 -7.19 -3.19
C ASP A 16 -12.38 -7.34 -2.54
N PRO A 17 -11.46 -8.12 -3.15
CA PRO A 17 -10.12 -8.31 -2.61
C PRO A 17 -9.37 -7.01 -2.35
N VAL A 18 -9.64 -5.97 -3.15
CA VAL A 18 -9.04 -4.63 -2.99
C VAL A 18 -9.56 -3.99 -1.71
N LEU A 19 -10.87 -4.00 -1.46
CA LEU A 19 -11.46 -3.45 -0.22
C LEU A 19 -10.90 -4.15 1.01
N LYS A 20 -10.84 -5.48 0.98
CA LYS A 20 -10.30 -6.29 2.08
C LYS A 20 -8.83 -5.99 2.35
N ALA A 21 -8.03 -5.81 1.30
CA ALA A 21 -6.63 -5.46 1.44
C ALA A 21 -6.46 -4.06 2.04
N LEU A 22 -7.20 -3.07 1.54
CA LEU A 22 -7.14 -1.69 2.03
C LEU A 22 -7.60 -1.57 3.49
N GLU A 23 -8.63 -2.31 3.90
CA GLU A 23 -9.15 -2.32 5.28
C GLU A 23 -8.07 -2.66 6.32
N ASN A 24 -7.10 -3.50 5.94
CA ASN A 24 -6.01 -3.93 6.82
C ASN A 24 -4.78 -3.02 6.77
N VAL A 25 -4.77 -1.99 5.93
CA VAL A 25 -3.65 -1.04 5.85
C VAL A 25 -3.86 0.08 6.88
N PRO A 26 -2.92 0.32 7.81
CA PRO A 26 -3.06 1.33 8.87
C PRO A 26 -3.36 2.75 8.38
N ILE A 27 -2.94 3.09 7.15
CA ILE A 27 -3.21 4.39 6.53
C ILE A 27 -4.71 4.59 6.27
N PHE A 28 -5.47 3.51 6.11
CA PHE A 28 -6.92 3.51 5.88
C PHE A 28 -7.72 3.04 7.10
N GLU A 29 -7.10 2.99 8.26
CA GLU A 29 -7.74 2.60 9.51
C GLU A 29 -8.89 3.54 9.89
N HIS A 30 -9.94 2.99 10.48
CA HIS A 30 -11.15 3.72 10.92
C HIS A 30 -11.96 4.42 9.80
N LEU A 31 -11.73 4.05 8.53
CA LEU A 31 -12.60 4.46 7.45
C LEU A 31 -13.89 3.61 7.44
N THR A 32 -15.01 4.26 7.16
CA THR A 32 -16.26 3.53 6.91
C THR A 32 -16.16 2.75 5.59
N GLU A 33 -17.01 1.75 5.40
CA GLU A 33 -17.08 0.98 4.15
C GLU A 33 -17.26 1.89 2.91
N LYS A 34 -18.08 2.93 3.04
CA LYS A 34 -18.29 3.93 1.99
C LYS A 34 -17.01 4.72 1.70
N GLU A 35 -16.32 5.19 2.73
CA GLU A 35 -15.06 5.92 2.60
C GLU A 35 -13.97 5.04 1.98
N LEU A 36 -13.87 3.78 2.41
CA LEU A 36 -12.93 2.82 1.86
C LEU A 36 -13.21 2.52 0.38
N SER A 37 -14.49 2.47 -0.01
CA SER A 37 -14.90 2.32 -1.41
C SER A 37 -14.46 3.52 -2.27
N GLU A 38 -14.51 4.74 -1.74
CA GLU A 38 -14.01 5.93 -2.44
C GLU A 38 -12.48 5.87 -2.65
N VAL A 39 -11.74 5.38 -1.65
CA VAL A 39 -10.29 5.13 -1.81
C VAL A 39 -10.04 4.05 -2.86
N ALA A 40 -10.75 2.92 -2.80
CA ALA A 40 -10.57 1.81 -3.72
C ALA A 40 -10.76 2.21 -5.18
N ARG A 41 -11.71 3.10 -5.48
CA ARG A 41 -11.95 3.62 -6.83
C ARG A 41 -10.77 4.40 -7.42
N LEU A 42 -9.88 4.91 -6.58
CA LEU A 42 -8.70 5.67 -6.98
C LEU A 42 -7.44 4.79 -7.05
N THR A 43 -7.54 3.52 -6.68
CA THR A 43 -6.40 2.61 -6.74
C THR A 43 -6.20 2.01 -8.13
N HIS A 44 -4.97 1.58 -8.39
CA HIS A 44 -4.56 1.02 -9.67
C HIS A 44 -3.93 -0.36 -9.45
N GLU A 45 -4.57 -1.41 -9.93
CA GLU A 45 -4.00 -2.75 -9.85
C GLU A 45 -2.89 -2.94 -10.90
N ARG A 46 -1.77 -3.53 -10.46
CA ARG A 46 -0.63 -3.88 -11.31
C ARG A 46 -0.13 -5.28 -10.98
N THR A 47 0.31 -6.00 -12.02
CA THR A 47 0.93 -7.32 -11.90
C THR A 47 2.40 -7.25 -12.25
N TYR A 48 3.19 -8.05 -11.55
CA TYR A 48 4.64 -8.15 -11.74
C TYR A 48 5.05 -9.62 -11.87
N LYS A 49 6.00 -9.89 -12.74
CA LYS A 49 6.64 -11.20 -12.82
C LYS A 49 7.71 -11.32 -11.73
N LYS A 50 8.12 -12.54 -11.41
CA LYS A 50 9.29 -12.75 -10.57
C LYS A 50 10.48 -12.00 -11.16
N ASP A 51 11.29 -11.38 -10.29
CA ASP A 51 12.48 -10.59 -10.61
C ASP A 51 12.20 -9.28 -11.38
N GLU A 52 10.92 -8.89 -11.51
CA GLU A 52 10.53 -7.60 -12.08
C GLU A 52 10.57 -6.50 -11.03
N HIS A 53 11.18 -5.38 -11.37
CA HIS A 53 11.21 -4.21 -10.47
C HIS A 53 9.84 -3.53 -10.42
N VAL A 54 9.34 -3.30 -9.20
CA VAL A 54 8.21 -2.40 -8.97
C VAL A 54 8.66 -0.96 -9.19
N PHE A 55 9.83 -0.62 -8.65
CA PHE A 55 10.57 0.61 -8.95
C PHE A 55 12.06 0.44 -8.65
N LYS A 56 12.87 1.26 -9.28
CA LYS A 56 14.32 1.33 -9.06
C LYS A 56 14.68 2.44 -8.09
N LYS A 57 15.83 2.32 -7.43
CA LYS A 57 16.43 3.42 -6.65
C LYS A 57 16.62 4.65 -7.55
N GLN A 58 16.40 5.85 -7.03
CA GLN A 58 16.42 7.13 -7.74
C GLN A 58 15.34 7.31 -8.81
N ALA A 59 14.45 6.35 -9.00
CA ALA A 59 13.29 6.55 -9.87
C ALA A 59 12.31 7.59 -9.27
N PRO A 60 11.52 8.28 -10.10
CA PRO A 60 10.46 9.16 -9.62
C PRO A 60 9.51 8.42 -8.68
N ALA A 61 9.19 9.05 -7.54
CA ALA A 61 8.29 8.48 -6.56
C ALA A 61 6.85 8.96 -6.83
N GLU A 62 5.98 8.06 -7.25
CA GLU A 62 4.59 8.37 -7.61
C GLU A 62 3.60 8.12 -6.48
N GLY A 63 3.85 7.12 -5.63
CA GLY A 63 2.96 6.75 -4.53
C GLY A 63 3.36 5.45 -3.85
N MET A 64 2.42 4.89 -3.11
CA MET A 64 2.57 3.66 -2.34
C MET A 64 1.96 2.46 -3.05
N TYR A 65 2.34 1.28 -2.58
CA TYR A 65 1.80 0.01 -3.03
C TYR A 65 1.34 -0.85 -1.85
N VAL A 66 0.25 -1.58 -2.05
CA VAL A 66 -0.23 -2.64 -1.15
C VAL A 66 -0.12 -3.97 -1.89
N ILE A 67 0.42 -5.00 -1.26
CA ILE A 67 0.57 -6.32 -1.85
C ILE A 67 -0.74 -7.10 -1.68
N LEU A 68 -1.43 -7.38 -2.78
CA LEU A 68 -2.60 -8.26 -2.80
C LEU A 68 -2.21 -9.72 -2.72
N ASP A 69 -1.18 -10.08 -3.49
CA ASP A 69 -0.68 -11.44 -3.61
C ASP A 69 0.79 -11.41 -4.05
N GLY A 70 1.59 -12.38 -3.59
CA GLY A 70 3.00 -12.47 -3.90
C GLY A 70 3.91 -11.89 -2.83
N GLY A 71 5.15 -11.58 -3.21
CA GLY A 71 6.18 -11.04 -2.32
C GLY A 71 7.04 -9.98 -3.00
N VAL A 72 7.55 -9.05 -2.22
CA VAL A 72 8.40 -7.95 -2.67
C VAL A 72 9.56 -7.76 -1.69
N GLU A 73 10.76 -7.56 -2.19
CA GLU A 73 11.91 -7.12 -1.41
C GLU A 73 12.21 -5.65 -1.67
N ILE A 74 12.48 -4.92 -0.59
CA ILE A 74 13.00 -3.56 -0.60
C ILE A 74 14.48 -3.63 -0.32
N PHE A 75 15.31 -3.11 -1.19
CA PHE A 75 16.76 -3.21 -1.07
C PHE A 75 17.49 -1.96 -1.58
N ASP A 76 18.73 -1.80 -1.09
CA ASP A 76 19.65 -0.83 -1.64
C ASP A 76 20.42 -1.47 -2.80
N SER A 77 20.21 -0.98 -4.01
CA SER A 77 20.88 -1.49 -5.21
C SER A 77 22.39 -1.23 -5.26
N ASP A 78 22.90 -0.29 -4.44
CA ASP A 78 24.33 0.05 -4.43
C ASP A 78 25.10 -0.89 -3.50
N SER A 79 24.52 -1.26 -2.36
CA SER A 79 25.14 -2.14 -1.34
C SER A 79 24.57 -3.56 -1.34
N GLU A 80 23.57 -3.83 -2.15
CA GLU A 80 22.81 -5.09 -2.18
C GLU A 80 22.16 -5.46 -0.83
N THR A 81 22.04 -4.48 0.07
CA THR A 81 21.46 -4.67 1.40
C THR A 81 19.95 -4.75 1.31
N ILE A 82 19.36 -5.85 1.78
CA ILE A 82 17.91 -6.02 1.89
C ILE A 82 17.44 -5.29 3.14
N PHE A 83 16.53 -4.32 2.96
CA PHE A 83 15.91 -3.57 4.04
C PHE A 83 14.65 -4.24 4.58
N ALA A 84 13.86 -4.87 3.71
CA ALA A 84 12.63 -5.55 4.09
C ALA A 84 12.24 -6.62 3.06
N SER A 85 11.66 -7.72 3.56
CA SER A 85 10.94 -8.71 2.75
C SER A 85 9.48 -8.62 3.13
N LEU A 86 8.63 -8.39 2.15
CA LEU A 86 7.22 -8.06 2.32
C LEU A 86 6.34 -9.09 1.61
N ASP A 87 5.22 -9.42 2.22
CA ASP A 87 4.26 -10.42 1.74
C ASP A 87 2.86 -9.83 1.55
N SER A 88 1.91 -10.65 1.15
CA SER A 88 0.51 -10.25 0.98
C SER A 88 -0.04 -9.56 2.23
N GLY A 89 -0.65 -8.41 2.07
CA GLY A 89 -1.18 -7.55 3.12
C GLY A 89 -0.22 -6.44 3.57
N ASP A 90 1.07 -6.54 3.23
CA ASP A 90 2.04 -5.48 3.51
C ASP A 90 1.92 -4.32 2.53
N PHE A 91 2.45 -3.17 2.92
CA PHE A 91 2.50 -1.96 2.10
C PHE A 91 3.86 -1.26 2.20
N PHE A 92 4.19 -0.51 1.17
CA PHE A 92 5.48 0.20 1.08
C PHE A 92 5.41 1.42 0.18
N GLY A 93 6.42 2.28 0.28
CA GLY A 93 6.56 3.47 -0.58
C GLY A 93 5.67 4.65 -0.21
N GLU A 94 5.10 4.67 1.00
CA GLU A 94 4.14 5.66 1.47
C GLU A 94 4.68 7.10 1.55
N LEU A 95 5.99 7.30 1.67
CA LEU A 95 6.60 8.63 1.65
C LEU A 95 6.31 9.38 0.36
N ALA A 96 6.21 8.66 -0.76
CA ALA A 96 5.87 9.23 -2.06
C ALA A 96 4.47 9.83 -2.16
N LEU A 97 3.62 9.61 -1.16
CA LEU A 97 2.32 10.29 -1.05
C LEU A 97 2.48 11.76 -0.64
N LEU A 98 3.58 12.12 0.02
CA LEU A 98 3.78 13.44 0.62
C LEU A 98 4.69 14.34 -0.18
N ASP A 99 5.68 13.79 -0.86
CA ASP A 99 6.67 14.57 -1.61
C ASP A 99 7.07 13.91 -2.94
N GLU A 100 7.90 14.59 -3.70
CA GLU A 100 8.40 14.15 -5.02
C GLU A 100 9.86 13.68 -4.95
N GLU A 101 10.38 13.45 -3.76
CA GLU A 101 11.75 12.96 -3.61
C GLU A 101 11.93 11.61 -4.33
N PRO A 102 13.03 11.42 -5.05
CA PRO A 102 13.31 10.14 -5.71
C PRO A 102 13.34 8.96 -4.73
N ARG A 103 13.02 7.77 -5.23
CA ARG A 103 13.06 6.53 -4.42
C ARG A 103 14.42 6.34 -3.77
N SER A 104 14.44 6.21 -2.44
CA SER A 104 15.65 5.96 -1.66
C SER A 104 16.15 4.51 -1.75
N ALA A 105 15.30 3.59 -2.17
CA ALA A 105 15.58 2.17 -2.34
C ALA A 105 14.92 1.64 -3.61
N ALA A 106 15.28 0.43 -4.00
CA ALA A 106 14.60 -0.33 -5.06
C ALA A 106 13.59 -1.32 -4.45
N ALA A 107 12.59 -1.69 -5.22
CA ALA A 107 11.63 -2.74 -4.90
C ALA A 107 11.52 -3.74 -6.04
N ILE A 108 11.63 -5.03 -5.74
CA ILE A 108 11.60 -6.13 -6.71
C ILE A 108 10.63 -7.22 -6.28
N ALA A 109 9.86 -7.76 -7.22
CA ALA A 109 9.00 -8.90 -6.96
C ALA A 109 9.83 -10.18 -6.84
N THR A 110 9.71 -10.90 -5.73
CA THR A 110 10.43 -12.16 -5.46
C THR A 110 9.73 -13.38 -6.04
N MET A 111 8.47 -13.21 -6.40
CA MET A 111 7.59 -14.16 -7.07
C MET A 111 6.56 -13.38 -7.89
N PRO A 112 5.74 -14.03 -8.74
CA PRO A 112 4.63 -13.33 -9.40
C PRO A 112 3.78 -12.61 -8.35
N ALA A 113 3.54 -11.32 -8.54
CA ALA A 113 2.88 -10.48 -7.55
C ALA A 113 1.78 -9.61 -8.17
N ARG A 114 0.73 -9.35 -7.37
CA ARG A 114 -0.34 -8.40 -7.67
C ARG A 114 -0.32 -7.31 -6.61
N LEU A 115 -0.19 -6.08 -7.04
CA LEU A 115 -0.11 -4.91 -6.17
C LEU A 115 -1.24 -3.93 -6.50
N ILE A 116 -1.66 -3.18 -5.49
CA ILE A 116 -2.50 -2.00 -5.67
C ILE A 116 -1.62 -0.77 -5.47
N GLY A 117 -1.58 0.12 -6.47
CA GLY A 117 -0.99 1.44 -6.35
C GLY A 117 -2.01 2.47 -5.87
N PHE A 118 -1.63 3.29 -4.90
CA PHE A 118 -2.32 4.50 -4.51
C PHE A 118 -1.32 5.65 -4.59
N PHE A 119 -1.57 6.57 -5.52
CA PHE A 119 -0.58 7.57 -5.90
C PHE A 119 -0.84 8.92 -5.23
N ARG A 120 0.17 9.77 -5.20
CA ARG A 120 0.02 11.12 -4.64
C ARG A 120 -1.10 11.91 -5.34
N THR A 121 -1.24 11.79 -6.64
CA THR A 121 -2.34 12.41 -7.40
C THR A 121 -3.71 11.90 -6.97
N ASP A 122 -3.82 10.63 -6.57
CA ASP A 122 -5.05 10.03 -6.06
C ASP A 122 -5.38 10.61 -4.67
N LEU A 123 -4.38 10.74 -3.79
CA LEU A 123 -4.53 11.37 -2.49
C LEU A 123 -4.98 12.84 -2.62
N LEU A 124 -4.36 13.60 -3.52
CA LEU A 124 -4.74 14.99 -3.78
C LEU A 124 -6.17 15.09 -4.33
N THR A 125 -6.57 14.17 -5.19
CA THR A 125 -7.96 14.05 -5.68
C THR A 125 -8.93 13.76 -4.54
N LEU A 126 -8.57 12.84 -3.64
CA LEU A 126 -9.36 12.48 -2.47
C LEU A 126 -9.56 13.69 -1.55
N ILE A 127 -8.47 14.41 -1.23
CA ILE A 127 -8.51 15.63 -0.40
C ILE A 127 -9.41 16.69 -1.03
N LYS A 128 -9.33 16.86 -2.34
CA LYS A 128 -10.14 17.87 -3.05
C LYS A 128 -11.62 17.51 -3.07
N ARG A 129 -11.96 16.24 -3.30
CA ARG A 129 -13.36 15.78 -3.41
C ARG A 129 -14.00 15.53 -2.06
N TYR A 130 -13.26 14.97 -1.13
CA TYR A 130 -13.72 14.55 0.19
C TYR A 130 -12.73 15.02 1.27
N PRO A 131 -12.72 16.31 1.63
CA PRO A 131 -11.71 16.87 2.55
C PRO A 131 -11.64 16.17 3.90
N GLU A 132 -12.76 15.74 4.46
CA GLU A 132 -12.79 15.02 5.74
C GLU A 132 -12.13 13.65 5.63
N LEU A 133 -12.39 12.93 4.56
CA LEU A 133 -11.76 11.65 4.26
C LEU A 133 -10.26 11.83 4.01
N GLY A 134 -9.88 12.82 3.21
CA GLY A 134 -8.48 13.17 2.99
C GLY A 134 -7.74 13.48 4.29
N ASN A 135 -8.37 14.22 5.21
CA ASN A 135 -7.79 14.50 6.53
C ASN A 135 -7.60 13.23 7.38
N LYS A 136 -8.55 12.30 7.37
CA LYS A 136 -8.40 11.00 8.06
C LYS A 136 -7.19 10.23 7.52
N VAL A 137 -7.08 10.13 6.20
CA VAL A 137 -5.96 9.42 5.54
C VAL A 137 -4.62 10.10 5.88
N LEU A 138 -4.54 11.43 5.81
CA LEU A 138 -3.32 12.17 6.16
C LEU A 138 -2.93 11.99 7.62
N LEU A 139 -3.89 12.02 8.54
CA LEU A 139 -3.63 11.82 9.96
C LEU A 139 -3.14 10.40 10.25
N ASN A 140 -3.75 9.39 9.64
CA ASN A 140 -3.31 8.01 9.74
C ASN A 140 -1.91 7.81 9.15
N LEU A 141 -1.63 8.39 7.98
CA LEU A 141 -0.30 8.38 7.37
C LEU A 141 0.74 9.00 8.31
N SER A 142 0.42 10.13 8.93
CA SER A 142 1.31 10.78 9.91
C SER A 142 1.61 9.88 11.11
N ARG A 143 0.62 9.13 11.61
CA ARG A 143 0.84 8.14 12.69
C ARG A 143 1.77 7.01 12.26
N VAL A 144 1.54 6.44 11.07
CA VAL A 144 2.39 5.38 10.50
C VAL A 144 3.84 5.84 10.38
N LEU A 145 4.07 7.05 9.86
CA LEU A 145 5.41 7.62 9.74
C LEU A 145 6.06 7.89 11.11
N GLY A 146 5.28 8.38 12.06
CA GLY A 146 5.74 8.57 13.45
C GLY A 146 6.15 7.26 14.12
N GLU A 147 5.41 6.18 13.92
CA GLU A 147 5.73 4.85 14.42
C GLU A 147 7.01 4.29 13.77
N ARG A 148 7.13 4.40 12.46
CA ARG A 148 8.34 3.98 11.73
C ARG A 148 9.57 4.76 12.17
N LEU A 149 9.45 6.07 12.37
CA LEU A 149 10.55 6.90 12.88
C LEU A 149 10.98 6.49 14.29
N ARG A 150 10.03 6.27 15.20
CA ARG A 150 10.34 5.78 16.55
C ARG A 150 11.05 4.43 16.53
N LYS A 151 10.58 3.50 15.69
CA LYS A 151 11.22 2.19 15.52
C LYS A 151 12.64 2.33 15.01
N THR A 152 12.86 3.12 13.98
CA THR A 152 14.20 3.39 13.43
C THR A 152 15.13 3.99 14.49
N ASN A 153 14.66 4.97 15.26
CA ASN A 153 15.45 5.56 16.34
C ASN A 153 15.83 4.54 17.43
N GLN A 154 14.93 3.61 17.76
CA GLN A 154 15.20 2.54 18.72
C GLN A 154 16.25 1.55 18.18
N GLU A 155 16.18 1.22 16.90
CA GLU A 155 17.16 0.35 16.24
C GLU A 155 18.55 0.99 16.20
N LEU A 156 18.64 2.27 15.88
CA LEU A 156 19.90 3.04 15.88
C LEU A 156 20.50 3.20 17.30
N ALA A 157 19.67 3.24 18.33
CA ALA A 157 20.13 3.38 19.72
C ALA A 157 20.60 2.04 20.34
N ARG A 158 20.40 0.89 19.67
CA ARG A 158 20.91 -0.39 20.15
C ARG A 158 22.43 -0.43 19.99
N PRO A 159 23.20 -0.81 21.06
CA PRO A 159 24.64 -0.99 20.91
C PRO A 159 24.93 -2.08 19.89
N THR A 160 25.86 -1.82 19.00
CA THR A 160 26.42 -2.84 18.09
C THR A 160 27.13 -3.87 18.96
N GLN A 161 26.65 -5.12 19.01
CA GLN A 161 27.37 -6.22 19.65
C GLN A 161 28.47 -6.71 18.73
#